data_ebbfdc1a3ecb5cd5dae7bcd1dcf4d623
#
_entry.id   ebbfdc1a3ecb5cd5dae7bcd1dcf4d623
#
_cell.length_a   1.000
_cell.length_b   1.000
_cell.length_c   1.000
_cell.angle_alpha   90.00
_cell.angle_beta   90.00
_cell.angle_gamma   90.00
#
_symmetry.space_group_name_H-M   'P 1'
#
loop_
_entity.id
_entity.type
_entity.pdbx_description
1 polymer ?
#
loop_
_entity_poly.entity_id
_entity_poly.type
_entity_poly.pdbx_seq_one_letter_code
_entity_poly.pdbx_strand_id
1 'polypeptide(L)'
;MHNEKAARKWALRPLTEGDIEAYLDIYLNAYPAYKALDAECRQHYREKHLLELREDRQTRTVGLFENDTLIGTMKLILFSMNFFGHMQPACGLMALEVHPLHKKKGAALAMVRYFEDYARENGALLTLLLPFRIDFYRRMGYGFAGKLYEYHLPTAALPRPDEEARRHLRLLQPEDFDAVLECQRRFAAKNHGMVEKFDEEVRAARDDIQVRRMGWYDDGGTLRGYAAYRFESASDVNYTQNRLSVEELVYESGGVLRALLGGLRMQEDLAQTVCLRTGEEDFHHLLDDPQDVSKNYIDYGFLQTNVSAVGTMFKLVDGRRFVEKTAYRPFPAGTLTAAFRYRDELAGEQRCLRLSFAAGRWTVAAPDAATDVIVDCRQGDLASLLMGSCGLEGLLRLGAASADDGEKAMELARLLHWGQKPWLNADY
;
A
#
# COMPACT_ATOMS: atom_id res chain seq x y z
N MET A 1 28.19 -39.62 12.50
CA MET A 1 28.22 -39.19 11.09
C MET A 1 27.62 -37.78 11.01
N HIS A 2 28.48 -36.77 11.09
CA HIS A 2 28.07 -35.37 10.88
C HIS A 2 27.83 -35.17 9.38
N ASN A 3 26.56 -34.98 9.01
CA ASN A 3 26.20 -34.62 7.68
C ASN A 3 26.55 -33.13 7.51
N GLU A 4 27.72 -32.82 6.99
CA GLU A 4 28.04 -31.48 6.45
C GLU A 4 26.99 -31.18 5.37
N LYS A 5 25.98 -30.40 5.71
CA LYS A 5 25.12 -29.76 4.71
C LYS A 5 26.06 -28.84 3.90
N ALA A 6 26.49 -29.29 2.73
CA ALA A 6 27.19 -28.45 1.78
C ALA A 6 26.43 -27.12 1.69
N ALA A 7 27.12 -26.02 1.97
CA ALA A 7 26.54 -24.70 1.93
C ALA A 7 25.92 -24.49 0.53
N ARG A 8 24.61 -24.33 0.44
CA ARG A 8 23.93 -24.07 -0.82
C ARG A 8 24.49 -22.80 -1.41
N LYS A 9 25.03 -22.89 -2.60
CA LYS A 9 25.57 -21.73 -3.30
C LYS A 9 24.40 -20.98 -3.97
N TRP A 10 23.77 -20.07 -3.24
CA TRP A 10 22.74 -19.18 -3.78
C TRP A 10 23.37 -17.88 -4.22
N ALA A 11 22.96 -17.40 -5.38
CA ALA A 11 23.30 -16.09 -5.92
C ALA A 11 22.02 -15.32 -6.25
N LEU A 12 21.96 -14.04 -5.87
CA LEU A 12 20.89 -13.12 -6.23
C LEU A 12 21.46 -12.08 -7.19
N ARG A 13 20.82 -11.93 -8.34
CA ARG A 13 21.21 -10.94 -9.34
C ARG A 13 20.00 -10.45 -10.13
N PRO A 14 20.07 -9.25 -10.73
CA PRO A 14 19.09 -8.81 -11.71
C PRO A 14 18.95 -9.82 -12.84
N LEU A 15 17.71 -10.02 -13.32
CA LEU A 15 17.44 -10.80 -14.52
C LEU A 15 17.80 -9.99 -15.76
N THR A 16 18.16 -10.71 -16.81
CA THR A 16 18.39 -10.20 -18.16
C THR A 16 17.38 -10.81 -19.13
N GLU A 17 17.32 -10.31 -20.36
CA GLU A 17 16.48 -10.91 -21.41
C GLU A 17 16.84 -12.39 -21.67
N GLY A 18 18.09 -12.78 -21.44
CA GLY A 18 18.53 -14.17 -21.56
C GLY A 18 17.92 -15.11 -20.51
N ASP A 19 17.40 -14.59 -19.42
CA ASP A 19 16.78 -15.37 -18.35
C ASP A 19 15.24 -15.54 -18.56
N ILE A 20 14.67 -14.95 -19.62
CA ILE A 20 13.21 -14.80 -19.77
C ILE A 20 12.46 -16.13 -19.77
N GLU A 21 12.97 -17.18 -20.41
CA GLU A 21 12.29 -18.47 -20.48
C GLU A 21 12.25 -19.13 -19.09
N ALA A 22 13.36 -19.12 -18.36
CA ALA A 22 13.41 -19.64 -16.99
C ALA A 22 12.53 -18.81 -16.03
N TYR A 23 12.44 -17.50 -16.26
CA TYR A 23 11.54 -16.62 -15.49
C TYR A 23 10.08 -17.00 -15.75
N LEU A 24 9.66 -17.18 -16.99
CA LEU A 24 8.29 -17.58 -17.34
C LEU A 24 7.91 -18.93 -16.74
N ASP A 25 8.84 -19.88 -16.66
CA ASP A 25 8.59 -21.18 -16.02
C ASP A 25 8.24 -21.04 -14.53
N ILE A 26 8.84 -20.08 -13.83
CA ILE A 26 8.49 -19.80 -12.45
C ILE A 26 7.19 -18.99 -12.37
N TYR A 27 7.10 -17.91 -13.14
CA TYR A 27 5.99 -16.96 -13.12
C TYR A 27 4.63 -17.62 -13.43
N LEU A 28 4.55 -18.42 -14.47
CA LEU A 28 3.31 -19.09 -14.86
C LEU A 28 2.86 -20.16 -13.85
N ASN A 29 3.78 -20.71 -13.07
CA ASN A 29 3.49 -21.70 -12.03
C ASN A 29 3.30 -21.08 -10.63
N ALA A 30 3.50 -19.78 -10.46
CA ALA A 30 3.37 -19.12 -9.14
C ALA A 30 1.90 -18.93 -8.74
N TYR A 31 1.05 -18.56 -9.72
CA TYR A 31 -0.38 -18.27 -9.51
C TYR A 31 -1.23 -19.03 -10.51
N PRO A 32 -1.29 -20.37 -10.42
CA PRO A 32 -1.84 -21.22 -11.48
C PRO A 32 -3.35 -21.04 -11.72
N ALA A 33 -4.09 -20.47 -10.77
CA ALA A 33 -5.51 -20.20 -10.95
C ALA A 33 -5.80 -19.01 -11.89
N TYR A 34 -4.83 -18.13 -12.12
CA TYR A 34 -4.97 -16.93 -12.95
C TYR A 34 -4.26 -17.01 -14.30
N LYS A 35 -3.40 -18.02 -14.47
CA LYS A 35 -2.50 -18.10 -15.62
C LYS A 35 -2.64 -19.45 -16.29
N ALA A 36 -2.98 -19.46 -17.57
CA ALA A 36 -2.94 -20.66 -18.40
C ALA A 36 -1.49 -21.01 -18.75
N LEU A 37 -1.26 -22.29 -19.04
CA LEU A 37 0.06 -22.78 -19.47
C LEU A 37 0.15 -22.98 -21.00
N ASP A 38 -0.82 -22.43 -21.75
CA ASP A 38 -0.81 -22.48 -23.20
C ASP A 38 0.21 -21.52 -23.83
N ALA A 39 0.42 -21.68 -25.13
CA ALA A 39 1.41 -20.90 -25.85
C ALA A 39 1.05 -19.41 -25.97
N GLU A 40 -0.24 -19.09 -26.06
CA GLU A 40 -0.72 -17.71 -26.16
C GLU A 40 -0.46 -16.93 -24.86
N CYS A 41 -0.84 -17.50 -23.72
CA CYS A 41 -0.58 -16.93 -22.40
C CYS A 41 0.94 -16.76 -22.17
N ARG A 42 1.75 -17.76 -22.52
CA ARG A 42 3.21 -17.68 -22.42
C ARG A 42 3.79 -16.57 -23.28
N GLN A 43 3.33 -16.42 -24.53
CA GLN A 43 3.80 -15.38 -25.42
C GLN A 43 3.40 -13.98 -24.90
N HIS A 44 2.17 -13.81 -24.43
CA HIS A 44 1.70 -12.57 -23.83
C HIS A 44 2.59 -12.11 -22.68
N TYR A 45 2.85 -12.98 -21.69
CA TYR A 45 3.71 -12.65 -20.56
C TYR A 45 5.18 -12.49 -20.94
N ARG A 46 5.64 -13.20 -21.97
CA ARG A 46 6.98 -13.03 -22.52
C ARG A 46 7.19 -11.62 -23.05
N GLU A 47 6.28 -11.12 -23.85
CA GLU A 47 6.34 -9.76 -24.40
C GLU A 47 6.24 -8.72 -23.29
N LYS A 48 5.29 -8.89 -22.36
CA LYS A 48 5.13 -8.00 -21.20
C LYS A 48 6.43 -7.91 -20.40
N HIS A 49 7.00 -9.01 -19.97
CA HIS A 49 8.20 -9.00 -19.12
C HIS A 49 9.47 -8.56 -19.86
N LEU A 50 9.59 -8.80 -21.16
CA LEU A 50 10.68 -8.23 -21.94
C LEU A 50 10.58 -6.71 -22.02
N LEU A 51 9.37 -6.17 -22.18
CA LEU A 51 9.13 -4.73 -22.15
C LEU A 51 9.53 -4.14 -20.80
N GLU A 52 9.09 -4.75 -19.71
CA GLU A 52 9.43 -4.34 -18.34
C GLU A 52 10.95 -4.34 -18.10
N LEU A 53 11.65 -5.40 -18.51
CA LEU A 53 13.11 -5.49 -18.36
C LEU A 53 13.87 -4.40 -19.13
N ARG A 54 13.32 -3.92 -20.24
CA ARG A 54 13.93 -2.88 -21.10
C ARG A 54 13.62 -1.46 -20.65
N GLU A 55 12.40 -1.21 -20.26
CA GLU A 55 11.86 0.15 -20.16
C GLU A 55 11.63 0.62 -18.73
N ASP A 56 11.38 -0.29 -17.77
CA ASP A 56 11.07 0.11 -16.40
C ASP A 56 12.31 0.59 -15.67
N ARG A 57 12.28 1.84 -15.24
CA ARG A 57 13.38 2.48 -14.51
C ARG A 57 13.25 2.31 -13.01
N GLN A 58 12.02 2.25 -12.51
CA GLN A 58 11.71 2.13 -11.09
C GLN A 58 11.67 0.68 -10.62
N THR A 59 11.47 -0.28 -11.53
CA THR A 59 11.33 -1.70 -11.23
C THR A 59 12.60 -2.47 -11.59
N ARG A 60 13.03 -3.34 -10.69
CA ARG A 60 14.14 -4.27 -10.92
C ARG A 60 13.69 -5.69 -10.64
N THR A 61 13.65 -6.53 -11.68
CA THR A 61 13.39 -7.96 -11.52
C THR A 61 14.68 -8.67 -11.14
N VAL A 62 14.65 -9.41 -10.03
CA VAL A 62 15.81 -10.12 -9.44
C VAL A 62 15.50 -11.61 -9.40
N GLY A 63 16.48 -12.42 -9.79
CA GLY A 63 16.44 -13.87 -9.71
C GLY A 63 17.31 -14.42 -8.59
N LEU A 64 16.81 -15.47 -7.93
CA LEU A 64 17.58 -16.32 -7.03
C LEU A 64 18.03 -17.57 -7.79
N PHE A 65 19.34 -17.80 -7.84
CA PHE A 65 19.97 -18.91 -8.54
C PHE A 65 20.57 -19.92 -7.56
N GLU A 66 20.39 -21.20 -7.84
CA GLU A 66 21.09 -22.31 -7.17
C GLU A 66 21.92 -23.04 -8.22
N ASN A 67 23.28 -22.92 -8.15
CA ASN A 67 24.18 -23.50 -9.15
C ASN A 67 23.80 -23.14 -10.59
N ASP A 68 23.63 -21.85 -10.87
CA ASP A 68 23.23 -21.26 -12.17
C ASP A 68 21.78 -21.59 -12.64
N THR A 69 21.02 -22.36 -11.87
CA THR A 69 19.60 -22.60 -12.13
C THR A 69 18.75 -21.56 -11.43
N LEU A 70 17.89 -20.87 -12.16
CA LEU A 70 16.93 -19.92 -11.59
C LEU A 70 15.85 -20.70 -10.79
N ILE A 71 15.75 -20.40 -9.49
CA ILE A 71 14.83 -21.08 -8.57
C ILE A 71 13.81 -20.18 -7.91
N GLY A 72 13.93 -18.86 -8.07
CA GLY A 72 12.97 -17.89 -7.56
C GLY A 72 13.16 -16.53 -8.19
N THR A 73 12.11 -15.72 -8.17
CA THR A 73 12.09 -14.37 -8.75
C THR A 73 11.33 -13.41 -7.85
N MET A 74 11.67 -12.13 -7.94
CA MET A 74 10.93 -11.03 -7.30
C MET A 74 11.11 -9.74 -8.09
N LYS A 75 10.14 -8.83 -8.00
CA LYS A 75 10.26 -7.46 -8.49
C LYS A 75 10.46 -6.52 -7.32
N LEU A 76 11.43 -5.62 -7.42
CA LEU A 76 11.75 -4.56 -6.48
C LEU A 76 11.41 -3.23 -7.13
N ILE A 77 10.55 -2.44 -6.49
CA ILE A 77 10.04 -1.18 -7.04
C ILE A 77 10.49 -0.03 -6.14
N LEU A 78 11.18 0.97 -6.71
CA LEU A 78 11.53 2.19 -5.99
C LEU A 78 10.42 3.23 -6.14
N PHE A 79 9.71 3.47 -5.06
CA PHE A 79 8.62 4.44 -5.00
C PHE A 79 9.09 5.81 -4.52
N SER A 80 8.39 6.85 -4.99
CA SER A 80 8.26 8.14 -4.31
C SER A 80 7.00 8.07 -3.44
N MET A 81 7.15 8.08 -2.12
CA MET A 81 6.07 7.93 -1.14
C MET A 81 5.96 9.15 -0.23
N ASN A 82 4.74 9.53 0.11
CA ASN A 82 4.49 10.64 1.02
C ASN A 82 4.69 10.22 2.49
N PHE A 83 5.62 10.88 3.16
CA PHE A 83 5.82 10.80 4.60
C PHE A 83 5.50 12.15 5.23
N PHE A 84 4.33 12.26 5.88
CA PHE A 84 3.90 13.45 6.61
C PHE A 84 3.96 14.76 5.78
N GLY A 85 3.58 14.69 4.52
CA GLY A 85 3.56 15.83 3.58
C GLY A 85 4.81 16.00 2.71
N HIS A 86 5.79 15.11 2.80
CA HIS A 86 7.01 15.16 1.99
C HIS A 86 7.25 13.83 1.26
N MET A 87 7.56 13.92 -0.01
CA MET A 87 7.89 12.74 -0.81
C MET A 87 9.31 12.25 -0.48
N GLN A 88 9.46 10.97 -0.17
CA GLN A 88 10.72 10.31 0.18
C GLN A 88 10.78 8.92 -0.45
N PRO A 89 11.98 8.32 -0.62
CA PRO A 89 12.13 6.99 -1.19
C PRO A 89 11.53 5.90 -0.27
N ALA A 90 10.80 4.98 -0.89
CA ALA A 90 10.35 3.72 -0.30
C ALA A 90 10.58 2.59 -1.33
N CYS A 91 10.63 1.35 -0.90
CA CYS A 91 10.87 0.22 -1.79
C CYS A 91 9.76 -0.84 -1.62
N GLY A 92 9.13 -1.23 -2.71
CA GLY A 92 8.11 -2.25 -2.77
C GLY A 92 8.64 -3.61 -3.19
N LEU A 93 8.04 -4.67 -2.67
CA LEU A 93 8.26 -6.06 -3.08
C LEU A 93 7.00 -6.58 -3.77
N MET A 94 7.13 -6.93 -5.04
CA MET A 94 6.09 -7.52 -5.88
C MET A 94 6.52 -8.88 -6.40
N ALA A 95 5.57 -9.78 -6.66
CA ALA A 95 5.80 -11.05 -7.34
C ALA A 95 6.98 -11.86 -6.77
N LEU A 96 7.03 -12.01 -5.43
CA LEU A 96 8.00 -12.92 -4.81
C LEU A 96 7.56 -14.36 -5.04
N GLU A 97 8.27 -15.04 -5.88
CA GLU A 97 7.94 -16.37 -6.40
C GLU A 97 9.09 -17.33 -6.18
N VAL A 98 8.77 -18.57 -5.86
CA VAL A 98 9.75 -19.67 -5.73
C VAL A 98 9.26 -20.84 -6.54
N HIS A 99 10.12 -21.38 -7.38
CA HIS A 99 9.84 -22.55 -8.19
C HIS A 99 9.25 -23.68 -7.32
N PRO A 100 8.15 -24.34 -7.73
CA PRO A 100 7.41 -25.30 -6.90
C PRO A 100 8.29 -26.37 -6.24
N LEU A 101 9.29 -26.90 -6.95
CA LEU A 101 10.19 -27.93 -6.45
C LEU A 101 11.30 -27.40 -5.49
N HIS A 102 11.43 -26.09 -5.37
CA HIS A 102 12.44 -25.45 -4.51
C HIS A 102 11.83 -24.75 -3.28
N LYS A 103 10.51 -24.85 -3.08
CA LYS A 103 9.81 -24.30 -1.89
C LYS A 103 10.29 -24.93 -0.59
N LYS A 104 10.03 -24.24 0.54
CA LYS A 104 10.31 -24.66 1.93
C LYS A 104 11.80 -24.92 2.24
N LYS A 105 12.71 -24.35 1.46
CA LYS A 105 14.16 -24.48 1.64
C LYS A 105 14.84 -23.18 2.13
N GLY A 106 14.04 -22.13 2.43
CA GLY A 106 14.56 -20.81 2.87
C GLY A 106 14.76 -19.79 1.75
N ALA A 107 14.43 -20.12 0.48
CA ALA A 107 14.61 -19.25 -0.68
C ALA A 107 13.92 -17.88 -0.50
N ALA A 108 12.64 -17.88 -0.12
CA ALA A 108 11.90 -16.63 0.09
C ALA A 108 12.52 -15.74 1.20
N LEU A 109 13.06 -16.34 2.26
CA LEU A 109 13.75 -15.59 3.32
C LEU A 109 15.05 -14.93 2.80
N ALA A 110 15.81 -15.64 1.98
CA ALA A 110 17.02 -15.08 1.36
C ALA A 110 16.67 -13.91 0.43
N MET A 111 15.58 -14.03 -0.33
CA MET A 111 15.10 -12.98 -1.22
C MET A 111 14.60 -11.75 -0.44
N VAL A 112 13.87 -11.94 0.66
CA VAL A 112 13.44 -10.80 1.51
C VAL A 112 14.63 -10.08 2.14
N ARG A 113 15.68 -10.80 2.55
CA ARG A 113 16.93 -10.15 3.05
C ARG A 113 17.58 -9.29 1.97
N TYR A 114 17.70 -9.82 0.77
CA TYR A 114 18.23 -9.06 -0.37
C TYR A 114 17.37 -7.82 -0.67
N PHE A 115 16.05 -7.95 -0.61
CA PHE A 115 15.12 -6.83 -0.77
C PHE A 115 15.37 -5.72 0.27
N GLU A 116 15.55 -6.08 1.54
CA GLU A 116 15.83 -5.09 2.60
C GLU A 116 17.20 -4.42 2.42
N ASP A 117 18.20 -5.18 1.97
CA ASP A 117 19.52 -4.62 1.67
C ASP A 117 19.46 -3.69 0.45
N TYR A 118 18.77 -4.09 -0.62
CA TYR A 118 18.51 -3.24 -1.78
C TYR A 118 17.79 -1.94 -1.42
N ALA A 119 16.75 -2.03 -0.59
CA ALA A 119 16.02 -0.86 -0.09
C ALA A 119 16.96 0.10 0.68
N ARG A 120 17.82 -0.44 1.54
CA ARG A 120 18.81 0.32 2.32
C ARG A 120 19.81 1.03 1.41
N GLU A 121 20.37 0.33 0.44
CA GLU A 121 21.33 0.87 -0.52
C GLU A 121 20.74 2.00 -1.38
N ASN A 122 19.45 1.89 -1.73
CA ASN A 122 18.75 2.91 -2.51
C ASN A 122 18.07 3.99 -1.65
N GLY A 123 18.37 4.04 -0.37
CA GLY A 123 17.94 5.12 0.51
C GLY A 123 16.48 5.10 0.92
N ALA A 124 15.78 4.01 0.69
CA ALA A 124 14.39 3.86 1.12
C ALA A 124 14.24 3.96 2.64
N LEU A 125 13.16 4.58 3.09
CA LEU A 125 12.83 4.67 4.51
C LEU A 125 12.00 3.48 4.98
N LEU A 126 11.17 2.95 4.09
CA LEU A 126 10.33 1.78 4.31
C LEU A 126 10.52 0.75 3.19
N THR A 127 10.34 -0.52 3.56
CA THR A 127 10.00 -1.60 2.65
C THR A 127 8.50 -1.88 2.75
N LEU A 128 7.83 -2.09 1.60
CA LEU A 128 6.39 -2.32 1.49
C LEU A 128 6.11 -3.60 0.72
N LEU A 129 5.02 -4.27 1.03
CA LEU A 129 4.53 -5.41 0.28
C LEU A 129 3.04 -5.67 0.52
N LEU A 130 2.38 -6.32 -0.45
CA LEU A 130 1.07 -6.93 -0.29
C LEU A 130 1.26 -8.41 0.08
N PRO A 131 0.85 -8.84 1.30
CA PRO A 131 1.14 -10.19 1.76
C PRO A 131 0.17 -11.21 1.16
N PHE A 132 0.67 -12.25 0.51
CA PHE A 132 -0.15 -13.45 0.27
C PHE A 132 -0.41 -14.26 1.56
N ARG A 133 0.45 -14.07 2.59
CA ARG A 133 0.33 -14.64 3.93
C ARG A 133 0.85 -13.65 4.97
N ILE A 134 -0.07 -13.12 5.75
CA ILE A 134 0.24 -12.14 6.80
C ILE A 134 1.22 -12.71 7.84
N ASP A 135 0.98 -13.93 8.34
CA ASP A 135 1.81 -14.56 9.38
C ASP A 135 3.27 -14.76 8.94
N PHE A 136 3.49 -14.97 7.65
CA PHE A 136 4.82 -15.15 7.08
C PHE A 136 5.64 -13.85 7.20
N TYR A 137 5.08 -12.71 6.79
CA TYR A 137 5.78 -11.42 6.87
C TYR A 137 5.80 -10.83 8.28
N ARG A 138 4.79 -11.10 9.11
CA ARG A 138 4.83 -10.73 10.53
C ARG A 138 6.04 -11.32 11.24
N ARG A 139 6.40 -12.57 10.94
CA ARG A 139 7.62 -13.23 11.47
C ARG A 139 8.93 -12.66 10.93
N MET A 140 8.88 -11.80 9.91
CA MET A 140 10.03 -11.07 9.37
C MET A 140 10.08 -9.62 9.85
N GLY A 141 9.20 -9.21 10.76
CA GLY A 141 9.18 -7.88 11.35
C GLY A 141 8.34 -6.86 10.59
N TYR A 142 7.46 -7.29 9.68
CA TYR A 142 6.53 -6.40 9.00
C TYR A 142 5.33 -6.07 9.87
N GLY A 143 4.93 -4.79 9.89
CA GLY A 143 3.74 -4.25 10.53
C GLY A 143 2.62 -3.99 9.53
N PHE A 144 1.43 -3.70 10.05
CA PHE A 144 0.29 -3.33 9.22
C PHE A 144 0.36 -1.86 8.85
N ALA A 145 0.05 -1.57 7.58
CA ALA A 145 -0.16 -0.20 7.11
C ALA A 145 -1.56 0.32 7.50
N GLY A 146 -2.35 0.79 6.57
CA GLY A 146 -3.74 1.17 6.79
C GLY A 146 -4.71 0.00 6.61
N LYS A 147 -5.99 0.27 6.84
CA LYS A 147 -7.08 -0.59 6.40
C LYS A 147 -7.59 -0.11 5.05
N LEU A 148 -8.12 -1.05 4.28
CA LEU A 148 -8.96 -0.78 3.11
C LEU A 148 -10.41 -1.05 3.49
N TYR A 149 -11.30 -0.17 3.08
CA TYR A 149 -12.75 -0.30 3.22
C TYR A 149 -13.36 -0.44 1.83
N GLU A 150 -14.08 -1.53 1.61
CA GLU A 150 -14.81 -1.77 0.37
C GLU A 150 -16.30 -1.62 0.63
N TYR A 151 -16.92 -0.68 -0.07
CA TYR A 151 -18.34 -0.35 0.01
C TYR A 151 -19.07 -0.91 -1.20
N HIS A 152 -20.13 -1.64 -0.97
CA HIS A 152 -21.08 -2.10 -1.98
C HIS A 152 -22.41 -1.40 -1.73
N LEU A 153 -22.68 -0.32 -2.45
CA LEU A 153 -23.83 0.55 -2.18
C LEU A 153 -24.82 0.52 -3.34
N PRO A 154 -26.13 0.77 -3.07
CA PRO A 154 -27.00 1.22 -4.14
C PRO A 154 -26.42 2.49 -4.77
N THR A 155 -26.37 2.58 -6.10
CA THR A 155 -25.84 3.78 -6.76
C THR A 155 -26.60 5.04 -6.35
N ALA A 156 -27.91 4.89 -6.08
CA ALA A 156 -28.78 5.94 -5.55
C ALA A 156 -28.43 6.43 -4.13
N ALA A 157 -27.60 5.70 -3.36
CA ALA A 157 -27.13 6.13 -2.04
C ALA A 157 -25.97 7.14 -2.10
N LEU A 158 -25.30 7.25 -3.24
CA LEU A 158 -24.26 8.26 -3.44
C LEU A 158 -24.84 9.68 -3.33
N PRO A 159 -24.04 10.69 -2.96
CA PRO A 159 -24.46 12.09 -2.90
C PRO A 159 -25.12 12.56 -4.21
N ARG A 160 -26.15 13.39 -4.11
CA ARG A 160 -26.76 14.01 -5.29
C ARG A 160 -25.80 15.07 -5.86
N PRO A 161 -25.59 15.10 -7.17
CA PRO A 161 -24.80 16.16 -7.76
C PRO A 161 -25.58 17.49 -7.70
N ASP A 162 -24.96 18.56 -7.22
CA ASP A 162 -25.49 19.88 -7.41
C ASP A 162 -25.24 20.39 -8.85
N GLU A 163 -25.97 21.42 -9.25
CA GLU A 163 -25.96 21.89 -10.63
C GLU A 163 -24.66 22.62 -10.97
N GLU A 164 -24.05 23.30 -10.02
CA GLU A 164 -22.77 23.99 -10.18
C GLU A 164 -21.63 22.98 -10.33
N ALA A 165 -21.59 21.97 -9.46
CA ALA A 165 -20.59 20.92 -9.54
C ALA A 165 -20.63 20.14 -10.87
N ARG A 166 -21.84 19.98 -11.46
CA ARG A 166 -22.02 19.31 -12.77
C ARG A 166 -21.33 20.04 -13.91
N ARG A 167 -21.25 21.36 -13.90
CA ARG A 167 -20.66 22.15 -14.98
C ARG A 167 -19.17 21.90 -15.13
N HIS A 168 -18.52 21.46 -14.10
CA HIS A 168 -17.10 21.18 -14.02
C HIS A 168 -16.76 19.70 -14.32
N LEU A 169 -17.77 18.81 -14.38
CA LEU A 169 -17.58 17.40 -14.69
C LEU A 169 -17.42 17.19 -16.20
N ARG A 170 -16.42 16.38 -16.58
CA ARG A 170 -16.15 15.98 -17.96
C ARG A 170 -15.77 14.51 -18.02
N LEU A 171 -16.18 13.81 -19.08
CA LEU A 171 -15.62 12.51 -19.41
C LEU A 171 -14.23 12.74 -20.01
N LEU A 172 -13.23 12.09 -19.42
CA LEU A 172 -11.84 12.21 -19.85
C LEU A 172 -11.59 11.28 -21.05
N GLN A 173 -10.81 11.79 -21.99
CA GLN A 173 -10.36 11.06 -23.16
C GLN A 173 -8.92 10.55 -22.96
N PRO A 174 -8.41 9.64 -23.81
CA PRO A 174 -7.03 9.17 -23.73
C PRO A 174 -6.00 10.31 -23.72
N GLU A 175 -6.29 11.41 -24.41
CA GLU A 175 -5.44 12.61 -24.50
C GLU A 175 -5.32 13.37 -23.17
N ASP A 176 -6.29 13.18 -22.25
CA ASP A 176 -6.29 13.80 -20.91
C ASP A 176 -5.41 13.02 -19.91
N PHE A 177 -4.81 11.90 -20.31
CA PHE A 177 -4.14 10.99 -19.37
C PHE A 177 -2.96 11.65 -18.62
N ASP A 178 -2.24 12.57 -19.25
CA ASP A 178 -1.17 13.30 -18.57
C ASP A 178 -1.71 14.21 -17.47
N ALA A 179 -2.90 14.81 -17.64
CA ALA A 179 -3.59 15.56 -16.59
C ALA A 179 -4.06 14.65 -15.45
N VAL A 180 -4.47 13.41 -15.74
CA VAL A 180 -4.81 12.38 -14.75
C VAL A 180 -3.60 12.05 -13.88
N LEU A 181 -2.44 11.79 -14.50
CA LEU A 181 -1.19 11.50 -13.76
C LEU A 181 -0.76 12.68 -12.90
N GLU A 182 -0.84 13.89 -13.42
CA GLU A 182 -0.48 15.09 -12.67
C GLU A 182 -1.43 15.32 -11.47
N CYS A 183 -2.73 15.07 -11.64
CA CYS A 183 -3.71 15.11 -10.56
C CYS A 183 -3.39 14.06 -9.49
N GLN A 184 -3.05 12.84 -9.88
CA GLN A 184 -2.66 11.76 -8.96
C GLN A 184 -1.39 12.11 -8.18
N ARG A 185 -0.38 12.68 -8.83
CA ARG A 185 0.85 13.14 -8.15
C ARG A 185 0.57 14.19 -7.09
N ARG A 186 -0.27 15.19 -7.40
CA ARG A 186 -0.67 16.22 -6.42
C ARG A 186 -1.46 15.63 -5.26
N PHE A 187 -2.31 14.64 -5.53
CA PHE A 187 -3.04 13.92 -4.48
C PHE A 187 -2.09 13.10 -3.60
N ALA A 188 -1.16 12.35 -4.21
CA ALA A 188 -0.15 11.60 -3.47
C ALA A 188 0.72 12.51 -2.59
N ALA A 189 1.13 13.66 -3.12
CA ALA A 189 1.94 14.64 -2.39
C ALA A 189 1.23 15.25 -1.17
N LYS A 190 -0.11 15.21 -1.11
CA LYS A 190 -0.92 15.73 0.01
C LYS A 190 -1.31 14.66 1.03
N ASN A 191 -1.37 13.40 0.62
CA ASN A 191 -1.92 12.33 1.45
C ASN A 191 -0.82 11.41 1.99
N HIS A 192 -0.70 11.37 3.32
CA HIS A 192 0.28 10.55 4.00
C HIS A 192 0.15 9.08 3.65
N GLY A 193 1.27 8.44 3.32
CA GLY A 193 1.34 7.03 2.94
C GLY A 193 1.11 6.74 1.46
N MET A 194 0.64 7.72 0.66
CA MET A 194 0.44 7.50 -0.77
C MET A 194 1.75 7.46 -1.55
N VAL A 195 1.75 6.70 -2.63
CA VAL A 195 2.84 6.60 -3.59
C VAL A 195 2.45 7.21 -4.94
N GLU A 196 3.42 7.74 -5.65
CA GLU A 196 3.25 8.05 -7.07
C GLU A 196 3.20 6.75 -7.88
N LYS A 197 2.41 6.76 -8.95
CA LYS A 197 2.34 5.60 -9.86
C LYS A 197 3.69 5.31 -10.49
N PHE A 198 4.06 4.05 -10.51
CA PHE A 198 5.29 3.57 -11.16
C PHE A 198 5.04 3.14 -12.62
N ASP A 199 6.11 2.91 -13.38
CA ASP A 199 6.06 2.74 -14.83
C ASP A 199 5.06 1.66 -15.30
N GLU A 200 5.06 0.48 -14.67
CA GLU A 200 4.12 -0.62 -15.02
C GLU A 200 2.66 -0.23 -14.75
N GLU A 201 2.39 0.42 -13.60
CA GLU A 201 1.06 0.88 -13.23
C GLU A 201 0.56 1.98 -14.17
N VAL A 202 1.44 2.92 -14.57
CA VAL A 202 1.11 3.96 -15.55
C VAL A 202 0.74 3.36 -16.89
N ARG A 203 1.53 2.39 -17.39
CA ARG A 203 1.21 1.69 -18.65
C ARG A 203 -0.11 0.93 -18.56
N ALA A 204 -0.29 0.13 -17.51
CA ALA A 204 -1.52 -0.62 -17.30
C ALA A 204 -2.75 0.29 -17.26
N ALA A 205 -2.67 1.41 -16.55
CA ALA A 205 -3.78 2.37 -16.45
C ALA A 205 -4.05 3.11 -17.78
N ARG A 206 -3.02 3.36 -18.60
CA ARG A 206 -3.16 4.00 -19.91
C ARG A 206 -3.79 3.06 -20.95
N ASP A 207 -3.37 1.80 -20.94
CA ASP A 207 -3.73 0.83 -21.96
C ASP A 207 -5.07 0.13 -21.68
N ASP A 208 -5.63 0.28 -20.48
CA ASP A 208 -6.92 -0.30 -20.13
C ASP A 208 -8.09 0.45 -20.79
N ILE A 209 -8.53 -0.08 -21.93
CA ILE A 209 -9.63 0.47 -22.72
C ILE A 209 -11.03 0.27 -22.10
N GLN A 210 -11.16 -0.56 -21.07
CA GLN A 210 -12.44 -0.80 -20.38
C GLN A 210 -12.70 0.22 -19.28
N VAL A 211 -11.66 0.87 -18.78
CA VAL A 211 -11.76 1.90 -17.74
C VAL A 211 -12.19 3.22 -18.35
N ARG A 212 -13.32 3.72 -17.86
CA ARG A 212 -13.81 5.08 -18.12
C ARG A 212 -13.30 6.01 -17.03
N ARG A 213 -13.05 7.26 -17.41
CA ARG A 213 -12.63 8.28 -16.45
C ARG A 213 -13.54 9.49 -16.54
N MET A 214 -13.94 10.00 -15.38
CA MET A 214 -14.67 11.26 -15.24
C MET A 214 -13.83 12.18 -14.37
N GLY A 215 -13.58 13.39 -14.81
CA GLY A 215 -12.80 14.38 -14.10
C GLY A 215 -13.60 15.61 -13.73
N TRP A 216 -13.17 16.27 -12.66
CA TRP A 216 -13.67 17.58 -12.25
C TRP A 216 -12.57 18.64 -12.46
N TYR A 217 -12.88 19.66 -13.29
CA TYR A 217 -11.97 20.76 -13.61
C TYR A 217 -12.38 22.02 -12.86
N ASP A 218 -11.41 22.77 -12.36
CA ASP A 218 -11.67 24.12 -11.83
C ASP A 218 -11.85 25.15 -12.96
N ASP A 219 -12.21 26.40 -12.60
CA ASP A 219 -12.37 27.50 -13.55
C ASP A 219 -11.09 27.82 -14.32
N GLY A 220 -9.94 27.51 -13.78
CA GLY A 220 -8.63 27.66 -14.42
C GLY A 220 -8.30 26.55 -15.42
N GLY A 221 -9.18 25.54 -15.58
CA GLY A 221 -8.96 24.40 -16.45
C GLY A 221 -8.01 23.35 -15.90
N THR A 222 -7.77 23.35 -14.59
CA THR A 222 -6.94 22.32 -13.93
C THR A 222 -7.82 21.17 -13.43
N LEU A 223 -7.45 19.93 -13.75
CA LEU A 223 -8.08 18.72 -13.21
C LEU A 223 -7.79 18.61 -11.70
N ARG A 224 -8.83 18.72 -10.85
CA ARG A 224 -8.72 18.70 -9.38
C ARG A 224 -9.15 17.38 -8.75
N GLY A 225 -9.67 16.48 -9.55
CA GLY A 225 -10.03 15.14 -9.15
C GLY A 225 -10.61 14.35 -10.28
N TYR A 226 -10.58 13.02 -10.16
CA TYR A 226 -11.17 12.11 -11.12
C TYR A 226 -11.63 10.82 -10.45
N ALA A 227 -12.60 10.17 -11.10
CA ALA A 227 -12.98 8.79 -10.83
C ALA A 227 -12.65 7.94 -12.06
N ALA A 228 -11.87 6.88 -11.86
CA ALA A 228 -11.68 5.83 -12.86
C ALA A 228 -12.58 4.65 -12.49
N TYR A 229 -13.41 4.20 -13.43
CA TYR A 229 -14.42 3.18 -13.16
C TYR A 229 -14.73 2.34 -14.40
N ARG A 230 -15.26 1.14 -14.16
CA ARG A 230 -15.78 0.26 -15.21
C ARG A 230 -17.21 -0.18 -14.91
N PHE A 231 -17.93 -0.55 -15.96
CA PHE A 231 -19.19 -1.27 -15.83
C PHE A 231 -18.92 -2.75 -15.90
N GLU A 232 -19.39 -3.48 -14.90
CA GLU A 232 -19.38 -4.93 -14.85
C GLU A 232 -20.80 -5.45 -15.02
N SER A 233 -21.03 -6.42 -15.89
CA SER A 233 -22.35 -7.04 -16.07
C SER A 233 -22.79 -7.69 -14.75
N ALA A 234 -23.99 -7.36 -14.30
CA ALA A 234 -24.64 -7.97 -13.16
C ALA A 234 -25.68 -9.04 -13.57
N SER A 235 -25.82 -9.33 -14.88
CA SER A 235 -26.77 -10.30 -15.41
C SER A 235 -26.26 -10.89 -16.72
N ASP A 236 -26.37 -12.20 -16.86
CA ASP A 236 -26.03 -12.92 -18.11
C ASP A 236 -27.07 -12.75 -19.21
N VAL A 237 -28.28 -12.26 -18.86
CA VAL A 237 -29.42 -12.17 -19.78
C VAL A 237 -29.89 -10.74 -20.01
N ASN A 238 -29.48 -9.78 -19.18
CA ASN A 238 -29.90 -8.40 -19.30
C ASN A 238 -28.71 -7.44 -19.26
N TYR A 239 -28.27 -7.00 -20.43
CA TYR A 239 -27.15 -6.07 -20.62
C TYR A 239 -27.33 -4.69 -19.99
N THR A 240 -28.54 -4.33 -19.54
CA THR A 240 -28.79 -3.06 -18.85
C THR A 240 -28.61 -3.15 -17.33
N GLN A 241 -28.39 -4.35 -16.80
CA GLN A 241 -28.09 -4.57 -15.40
C GLN A 241 -26.56 -4.63 -15.19
N ASN A 242 -26.04 -3.56 -14.65
CA ASN A 242 -24.61 -3.44 -14.39
C ASN A 242 -24.32 -3.03 -12.95
N ARG A 243 -23.07 -3.25 -12.56
CA ARG A 243 -22.44 -2.69 -11.37
C ARG A 243 -21.35 -1.71 -11.82
N LEU A 244 -21.22 -0.59 -11.15
CA LEU A 244 -20.05 0.27 -11.26
C LEU A 244 -18.95 -0.24 -10.33
N SER A 245 -17.77 -0.54 -10.88
CA SER A 245 -16.55 -0.80 -10.11
C SER A 245 -15.67 0.43 -10.19
N VAL A 246 -15.46 1.12 -9.06
CA VAL A 246 -14.60 2.30 -8.98
C VAL A 246 -13.19 1.82 -8.66
N GLU A 247 -12.30 1.90 -9.65
CA GLU A 247 -10.92 1.45 -9.58
C GLU A 247 -10.04 2.47 -8.84
N GLU A 248 -10.29 3.75 -9.10
CA GLU A 248 -9.53 4.85 -8.49
C GLU A 248 -10.42 6.07 -8.28
N LEU A 249 -10.27 6.71 -7.13
CA LEU A 249 -10.98 7.94 -6.77
C LEU A 249 -9.97 8.94 -6.18
N VAL A 250 -9.67 9.98 -6.93
CA VAL A 250 -8.70 11.02 -6.61
C VAL A 250 -9.41 12.35 -6.49
N TYR A 251 -9.14 13.10 -5.42
CA TYR A 251 -9.81 14.38 -5.16
C TYR A 251 -8.97 15.30 -4.29
N GLU A 252 -8.90 16.57 -4.64
CA GLU A 252 -8.12 17.56 -3.89
C GLU A 252 -8.93 18.28 -2.79
N SER A 253 -10.26 18.06 -2.74
CA SER A 253 -11.15 18.60 -1.70
C SER A 253 -12.42 17.78 -1.54
N GLY A 254 -13.13 17.94 -0.42
CA GLY A 254 -14.43 17.30 -0.18
C GLY A 254 -15.52 17.76 -1.16
N GLY A 255 -15.44 18.98 -1.70
CA GLY A 255 -16.34 19.44 -2.75
C GLY A 255 -16.14 18.68 -4.06
N VAL A 256 -14.90 18.47 -4.47
CA VAL A 256 -14.54 17.65 -5.65
C VAL A 256 -14.98 16.20 -5.45
N LEU A 257 -14.74 15.61 -4.26
CA LEU A 257 -15.21 14.27 -3.94
C LEU A 257 -16.73 14.14 -4.11
N ARG A 258 -17.52 15.06 -3.52
CA ARG A 258 -18.98 15.03 -3.65
C ARG A 258 -19.43 15.18 -5.09
N ALA A 259 -18.78 16.03 -5.88
CA ALA A 259 -19.06 16.21 -7.30
C ALA A 259 -18.83 14.93 -8.11
N LEU A 260 -17.70 14.24 -7.87
CA LEU A 260 -17.37 12.98 -8.54
C LEU A 260 -18.35 11.86 -8.15
N LEU A 261 -18.66 11.71 -6.85
CA LEU A 261 -19.67 10.75 -6.39
C LEU A 261 -21.06 11.07 -6.97
N GLY A 262 -21.41 12.35 -7.06
CA GLY A 262 -22.65 12.79 -7.73
C GLY A 262 -22.67 12.46 -9.23
N GLY A 263 -21.53 12.56 -9.90
CA GLY A 263 -21.39 12.15 -11.30
C GLY A 263 -21.54 10.63 -11.49
N LEU A 264 -21.00 9.83 -10.57
CA LEU A 264 -21.21 8.37 -10.56
C LEU A 264 -22.68 8.03 -10.29
N ARG A 265 -23.36 8.74 -9.38
CA ARG A 265 -24.79 8.58 -9.13
C ARG A 265 -25.64 8.79 -10.38
N MET A 266 -25.25 9.69 -11.27
CA MET A 266 -25.99 9.93 -12.53
C MET A 266 -26.07 8.70 -13.44
N GLN A 267 -25.33 7.63 -13.13
CA GLN A 267 -25.36 6.34 -13.85
C GLN A 267 -26.34 5.34 -13.22
N GLU A 268 -27.19 5.77 -12.28
CA GLU A 268 -28.09 4.86 -11.51
C GLU A 268 -29.11 4.10 -12.37
N ASP A 269 -29.44 4.60 -13.56
CA ASP A 269 -30.28 3.94 -14.56
C ASP A 269 -29.57 2.77 -15.28
N LEU A 270 -28.24 2.86 -15.41
CA LEU A 270 -27.41 1.84 -16.07
C LEU A 270 -26.75 0.88 -15.08
N ALA A 271 -26.50 1.33 -13.84
CA ALA A 271 -25.83 0.54 -12.81
C ALA A 271 -26.54 0.74 -11.47
N GLN A 272 -27.18 -0.32 -10.97
CA GLN A 272 -27.95 -0.29 -9.74
C GLN A 272 -27.08 -0.27 -8.49
N THR A 273 -25.85 -0.76 -8.60
CA THR A 273 -24.91 -0.83 -7.48
C THR A 273 -23.55 -0.25 -7.87
N VAL A 274 -22.87 0.29 -6.87
CA VAL A 274 -21.49 0.76 -6.97
C VAL A 274 -20.62 0.02 -5.95
N CYS A 275 -19.48 -0.48 -6.42
CA CYS A 275 -18.40 -0.95 -5.57
C CYS A 275 -17.29 0.10 -5.58
N LEU A 276 -16.86 0.57 -4.41
CA LEU A 276 -15.74 1.49 -4.27
C LEU A 276 -14.84 1.10 -3.11
N ARG A 277 -13.55 1.36 -3.25
CA ARG A 277 -12.53 1.11 -2.24
C ARG A 277 -11.93 2.42 -1.77
N THR A 278 -11.74 2.54 -0.47
CA THR A 278 -11.15 3.74 0.12
C THR A 278 -10.34 3.40 1.37
N GLY A 279 -9.30 4.19 1.65
CA GLY A 279 -8.60 4.20 2.93
C GLY A 279 -9.28 5.08 3.99
N GLU A 280 -10.33 5.83 3.60
CA GLU A 280 -11.05 6.73 4.51
C GLU A 280 -11.95 5.95 5.47
N GLU A 281 -11.58 5.97 6.75
CA GLU A 281 -12.31 5.29 7.83
C GLU A 281 -13.71 5.88 8.02
N ASP A 282 -13.84 7.20 7.81
CA ASP A 282 -15.04 7.99 8.04
C ASP A 282 -15.91 8.19 6.78
N PHE A 283 -15.62 7.45 5.70
CA PHE A 283 -16.32 7.60 4.41
C PHE A 283 -17.85 7.48 4.54
N HIS A 284 -18.34 6.67 5.48
CA HIS A 284 -19.78 6.49 5.74
C HIS A 284 -20.51 7.78 6.13
N HIS A 285 -19.81 8.80 6.67
CA HIS A 285 -20.42 10.11 6.97
C HIS A 285 -20.77 10.93 5.72
N LEU A 286 -20.33 10.53 4.54
CA LEU A 286 -20.72 11.16 3.28
C LEU A 286 -22.09 10.72 2.77
N LEU A 287 -22.63 9.62 3.32
CA LEU A 287 -23.79 8.91 2.82
C LEU A 287 -24.98 9.12 3.76
N ASP A 288 -26.16 9.39 3.19
CA ASP A 288 -27.42 9.45 3.97
C ASP A 288 -27.82 8.07 4.48
N ASP A 289 -27.60 7.03 3.66
CA ASP A 289 -27.78 5.63 4.01
C ASP A 289 -26.55 4.82 3.55
N PRO A 290 -25.63 4.50 4.47
CA PRO A 290 -24.43 3.73 4.16
C PRO A 290 -24.66 2.21 4.16
N GLN A 291 -25.91 1.71 4.23
CA GLN A 291 -26.19 0.28 4.29
C GLN A 291 -25.65 -0.43 3.04
N ASP A 292 -24.90 -1.52 3.26
CA ASP A 292 -24.41 -2.40 2.19
C ASP A 292 -25.58 -3.12 1.47
N VAL A 293 -25.43 -3.34 0.16
CA VAL A 293 -26.44 -4.01 -0.67
C VAL A 293 -26.75 -5.45 -0.22
N SER A 294 -25.84 -6.09 0.52
CA SER A 294 -26.08 -7.42 1.10
C SER A 294 -27.19 -7.42 2.13
N LYS A 295 -27.49 -6.26 2.74
CA LYS A 295 -28.42 -6.07 3.84
C LYS A 295 -28.12 -6.97 5.05
N ASN A 296 -26.85 -7.33 5.24
CA ASN A 296 -26.42 -8.11 6.39
C ASN A 296 -26.53 -7.30 7.67
N TYR A 297 -26.86 -8.01 8.75
CA TYR A 297 -26.86 -7.49 10.12
C TYR A 297 -25.77 -8.18 10.93
N ILE A 298 -25.08 -7.38 11.75
CA ILE A 298 -24.22 -7.88 12.83
C ILE A 298 -25.01 -7.72 14.11
N ASP A 299 -25.52 -8.85 14.63
CA ASP A 299 -26.42 -8.84 15.78
C ASP A 299 -27.69 -7.97 15.55
N TYR A 300 -28.47 -7.71 16.60
CA TYR A 300 -29.85 -7.20 16.53
C TYR A 300 -30.08 -5.84 15.83
N GLY A 301 -29.08 -5.09 15.48
CA GLY A 301 -29.33 -3.76 14.92
C GLY A 301 -28.12 -3.09 14.30
N PHE A 302 -26.99 -3.78 14.22
CA PHE A 302 -25.81 -3.25 13.55
C PHE A 302 -25.86 -3.63 12.06
N LEU A 303 -26.12 -2.64 11.22
CA LEU A 303 -26.16 -2.81 9.77
C LEU A 303 -24.74 -2.86 9.22
N GLN A 304 -24.48 -3.81 8.33
CA GLN A 304 -23.22 -3.82 7.58
C GLN A 304 -23.20 -2.62 6.64
N THR A 305 -22.12 -1.83 6.71
CA THR A 305 -21.89 -0.67 5.83
C THR A 305 -20.80 -0.94 4.80
N ASN A 306 -19.82 -1.77 5.14
CA ASN A 306 -18.69 -2.09 4.28
C ASN A 306 -18.01 -3.38 4.76
N VAL A 307 -17.07 -3.86 3.94
CA VAL A 307 -16.12 -4.90 4.34
C VAL A 307 -14.76 -4.22 4.54
N SER A 308 -14.05 -4.53 5.62
CA SER A 308 -12.71 -3.99 5.86
C SER A 308 -11.65 -5.08 5.81
N ALA A 309 -10.49 -4.72 5.25
CA ALA A 309 -9.34 -5.61 5.13
C ALA A 309 -8.06 -4.92 5.60
N VAL A 310 -7.08 -5.71 6.03
CA VAL A 310 -5.68 -5.30 6.12
C VAL A 310 -4.98 -5.82 4.86
N GLY A 311 -4.29 -4.93 4.16
CA GLY A 311 -3.56 -5.26 2.94
C GLY A 311 -2.08 -5.03 3.13
N THR A 312 -1.58 -3.93 2.62
CA THR A 312 -0.16 -3.59 2.65
C THR A 312 0.46 -3.71 4.03
N MET A 313 1.62 -4.32 4.06
CA MET A 313 2.49 -4.35 5.23
C MET A 313 3.76 -3.58 4.93
N PHE A 314 4.36 -3.01 5.98
CA PHE A 314 5.63 -2.30 5.84
C PHE A 314 6.57 -2.54 7.03
N LYS A 315 7.86 -2.28 6.79
CA LYS A 315 8.91 -2.36 7.79
C LYS A 315 9.85 -1.18 7.63
N LEU A 316 10.33 -0.63 8.75
CA LEU A 316 11.39 0.39 8.73
C LEU A 316 12.69 -0.24 8.24
N VAL A 317 13.33 0.36 7.25
CA VAL A 317 14.66 -0.05 6.77
C VAL A 317 15.71 0.24 7.84
N ASP A 318 15.62 1.45 8.45
CA ASP A 318 16.44 1.91 9.57
C ASP A 318 15.65 2.93 10.37
N GLY A 319 15.38 2.62 11.64
CA GLY A 319 14.58 3.50 12.51
C GLY A 319 15.24 4.84 12.80
N ARG A 320 16.57 4.88 12.96
CA ARG A 320 17.32 6.15 13.16
C ARG A 320 17.19 7.04 11.93
N ARG A 321 17.52 6.50 10.76
CA ARG A 321 17.40 7.22 9.49
C ARG A 321 15.97 7.70 9.21
N PHE A 322 14.96 6.88 9.53
CA PHE A 322 13.57 7.26 9.39
C PHE A 322 13.27 8.54 10.18
N VAL A 323 13.65 8.60 11.46
CA VAL A 323 13.45 9.77 12.32
C VAL A 323 14.20 10.99 11.79
N GLU A 324 15.47 10.83 11.41
CA GLU A 324 16.28 11.92 10.88
C GLU A 324 15.69 12.50 9.58
N LYS A 325 15.22 11.63 8.67
CA LYS A 325 14.62 12.02 7.38
C LYS A 325 13.20 12.55 7.49
N THR A 326 12.52 12.30 8.60
CA THR A 326 11.16 12.80 8.88
C THR A 326 11.13 13.80 10.04
N ALA A 327 12.27 14.44 10.36
CA ALA A 327 12.40 15.44 11.42
C ALA A 327 11.51 16.69 11.23
N TYR A 328 10.99 16.89 10.01
CA TYR A 328 10.02 17.93 9.68
C TYR A 328 8.60 17.62 10.18
N ARG A 329 8.29 16.36 10.54
CA ARG A 329 6.97 16.00 11.10
C ARG A 329 6.71 16.87 12.32
N PRO A 330 5.55 17.61 12.35
CA PRO A 330 5.19 18.41 13.52
C PRO A 330 4.65 17.50 14.64
N PHE A 331 4.92 17.90 15.87
CA PHE A 331 4.40 17.25 17.07
C PHE A 331 3.72 18.28 18.00
N PRO A 332 2.77 17.87 18.84
CA PRO A 332 2.26 18.70 19.91
C PRO A 332 3.39 19.18 20.81
N ALA A 333 3.15 20.28 21.55
CA ALA A 333 4.09 20.77 22.55
C ALA A 333 4.28 19.70 23.65
N GLY A 334 5.54 19.49 24.02
CA GLY A 334 5.93 18.52 25.05
C GLY A 334 7.42 18.26 24.98
N THR A 335 7.97 17.76 26.10
CA THR A 335 9.37 17.31 26.19
C THR A 335 9.37 15.94 26.83
N LEU A 336 9.86 14.94 26.07
CA LEU A 336 9.88 13.57 26.52
C LEU A 336 10.97 12.79 25.76
N THR A 337 11.68 11.92 26.47
CA THR A 337 12.62 10.97 25.86
C THR A 337 12.11 9.55 26.06
N ALA A 338 11.84 8.85 24.94
CA ALA A 338 11.34 7.49 24.95
C ALA A 338 12.35 6.52 24.36
N ALA A 339 12.40 5.29 24.88
CA ALA A 339 13.14 4.19 24.32
C ALA A 339 12.19 3.09 23.84
N PHE A 340 12.27 2.72 22.58
CA PHE A 340 11.54 1.58 22.02
C PHE A 340 12.48 0.38 21.91
N ARG A 341 12.18 -0.68 22.66
CA ARG A 341 12.91 -1.94 22.61
C ARG A 341 12.12 -2.94 21.75
N TYR A 342 12.80 -3.57 20.83
CA TYR A 342 12.21 -4.56 19.94
C TYR A 342 13.26 -5.58 19.50
N ARG A 343 12.80 -6.74 19.06
CA ARG A 343 13.66 -7.73 18.42
C ARG A 343 13.65 -7.49 16.90
N ASP A 344 14.83 -7.42 16.29
CA ASP A 344 14.97 -7.51 14.85
C ASP A 344 14.73 -8.96 14.44
N GLU A 345 13.61 -9.22 13.77
CA GLU A 345 13.14 -10.59 13.51
C GLU A 345 14.02 -11.32 12.48
N LEU A 346 14.65 -10.60 11.53
CA LEU A 346 15.55 -11.22 10.55
C LEU A 346 16.96 -11.41 11.06
N ALA A 347 17.48 -10.47 11.84
CA ALA A 347 18.80 -10.56 12.46
C ALA A 347 18.78 -11.42 13.73
N GLY A 348 17.62 -11.53 14.41
CA GLY A 348 17.48 -12.22 15.68
C GLY A 348 18.04 -11.45 16.88
N GLU A 349 18.34 -10.16 16.72
CA GLU A 349 19.00 -9.30 17.69
C GLU A 349 18.03 -8.38 18.42
N GLN A 350 18.33 -8.07 19.69
CA GLN A 350 17.64 -7.01 20.41
C GLN A 350 18.11 -5.64 19.92
N ARG A 351 17.16 -4.76 19.65
CA ARG A 351 17.39 -3.40 19.20
C ARG A 351 16.69 -2.40 20.13
N CYS A 352 17.23 -1.18 20.16
CA CYS A 352 16.64 -0.08 20.92
C CYS A 352 16.73 1.21 20.09
N LEU A 353 15.58 1.82 19.82
CA LEU A 353 15.49 3.14 19.20
C LEU A 353 15.10 4.15 20.28
N ARG A 354 15.98 5.14 20.55
CA ARG A 354 15.71 6.22 21.48
C ARG A 354 15.33 7.49 20.74
N LEU A 355 14.21 8.08 21.14
CA LEU A 355 13.65 9.29 20.54
C LEU A 355 13.53 10.37 21.60
N SER A 356 13.93 11.58 21.29
CA SER A 356 13.67 12.77 22.10
C SER A 356 12.67 13.66 21.38
N PHE A 357 11.65 14.08 22.10
CA PHE A 357 10.64 15.03 21.66
C PHE A 357 10.90 16.36 22.38
N ALA A 358 11.09 17.43 21.64
CA ALA A 358 11.27 18.76 22.15
C ALA A 358 10.92 19.80 21.07
N ALA A 359 10.38 20.95 21.49
CA ALA A 359 10.06 22.06 20.60
C ALA A 359 9.21 21.66 19.37
N GLY A 360 8.27 20.72 19.56
CA GLY A 360 7.38 20.25 18.50
C GLY A 360 8.05 19.38 17.42
N ARG A 361 9.19 18.79 17.71
CA ARG A 361 9.95 17.91 16.80
C ARG A 361 10.45 16.67 17.52
N TRP A 362 10.78 15.64 16.75
CA TRP A 362 11.52 14.49 17.26
C TRP A 362 12.95 14.48 16.73
N THR A 363 13.83 13.85 17.49
CA THR A 363 15.21 13.55 17.12
C THR A 363 15.61 12.20 17.68
N VAL A 364 16.66 11.63 17.13
CA VAL A 364 17.27 10.43 17.71
C VAL A 364 18.10 10.84 18.93
N ALA A 365 17.75 10.31 20.10
CA ALA A 365 18.51 10.55 21.32
C ALA A 365 19.81 9.71 21.36
N ALA A 366 20.78 10.16 22.17
CA ALA A 366 22.01 9.43 22.37
C ALA A 366 21.76 8.02 22.97
N PRO A 367 22.62 7.03 22.69
CA PRO A 367 22.43 5.66 23.18
C PRO A 367 22.36 5.53 24.70
N ASP A 368 23.02 6.44 25.42
CA ASP A 368 23.11 6.53 26.88
C ASP A 368 22.16 7.57 27.49
N ALA A 369 21.35 8.25 26.67
CA ALA A 369 20.42 9.27 27.17
C ALA A 369 19.44 8.64 28.18
N ALA A 370 19.19 9.36 29.27
CA ALA A 370 18.13 9.03 30.22
C ALA A 370 16.79 9.04 29.50
N THR A 371 15.95 8.07 29.79
CA THR A 371 14.62 7.92 29.18
C THR A 371 13.53 8.10 30.23
N ASP A 372 12.49 8.84 29.86
CA ASP A 372 11.30 9.04 30.70
C ASP A 372 10.38 7.81 30.65
N VAL A 373 10.42 7.05 29.53
CA VAL A 373 9.61 5.85 29.34
C VAL A 373 10.31 4.86 28.41
N ILE A 374 10.19 3.59 28.74
CA ILE A 374 10.62 2.46 27.90
C ILE A 374 9.40 1.69 27.41
N VAL A 375 9.30 1.53 26.11
CA VAL A 375 8.21 0.77 25.45
C VAL A 375 8.79 -0.46 24.81
N ASP A 376 8.28 -1.64 25.18
CA ASP A 376 8.57 -2.90 24.53
C ASP A 376 7.47 -3.22 23.51
N CYS A 377 7.83 -3.50 22.28
CA CYS A 377 6.89 -3.85 21.21
C CYS A 377 7.54 -4.72 20.14
N ARG A 378 6.75 -5.26 19.22
CA ARG A 378 7.27 -5.94 18.04
C ARG A 378 7.82 -4.96 17.04
N GLN A 379 8.83 -5.37 16.25
CA GLN A 379 9.42 -4.53 15.19
C GLN A 379 8.36 -3.97 14.23
N GLY A 380 7.43 -4.80 13.77
CA GLY A 380 6.38 -4.37 12.86
C GLY A 380 5.39 -3.40 13.51
N ASP A 381 5.09 -3.57 14.80
CA ASP A 381 4.18 -2.67 15.51
C ASP A 381 4.83 -1.31 15.76
N LEU A 382 6.15 -1.26 15.97
CA LEU A 382 6.91 -0.01 15.98
C LEU A 382 6.81 0.73 14.64
N ALA A 383 6.97 0.02 13.52
CA ALA A 383 6.79 0.63 12.19
C ALA A 383 5.38 1.20 12.02
N SER A 384 4.34 0.43 12.38
CA SER A 384 2.94 0.87 12.34
C SER A 384 2.69 2.10 13.22
N LEU A 385 3.28 2.13 14.40
CA LEU A 385 3.17 3.25 15.34
C LEU A 385 3.83 4.53 14.80
N LEU A 386 5.07 4.42 14.31
CA LEU A 386 5.81 5.58 13.81
C LEU A 386 5.20 6.15 12.52
N MET A 387 4.55 5.31 11.73
CA MET A 387 3.79 5.72 10.54
C MET A 387 2.36 6.21 10.86
N GLY A 388 1.90 6.08 12.10
CA GLY A 388 0.54 6.52 12.47
C GLY A 388 -0.58 5.54 12.04
N SER A 389 -0.24 4.31 11.64
CA SER A 389 -1.25 3.28 11.31
C SER A 389 -2.05 2.83 12.52
N CYS A 390 -1.43 2.91 13.70
CA CYS A 390 -2.05 2.62 14.99
C CYS A 390 -1.55 3.57 16.06
N GLY A 391 -2.30 3.73 17.14
CA GLY A 391 -1.90 4.51 18.31
C GLY A 391 -1.23 3.64 19.38
N LEU A 392 -0.29 4.22 20.14
CA LEU A 392 0.37 3.54 21.26
C LEU A 392 -0.63 3.11 22.34
N GLU A 393 -1.61 3.96 22.65
CA GLU A 393 -2.68 3.63 23.60
C GLU A 393 -3.41 2.33 23.22
N GLY A 394 -3.73 2.15 21.93
CA GLY A 394 -4.34 0.93 21.42
C GLY A 394 -3.46 -0.30 21.60
N LEU A 395 -2.16 -0.18 21.30
CA LEU A 395 -1.21 -1.29 21.47
C LEU A 395 -1.06 -1.69 22.94
N LEU A 396 -0.97 -0.72 23.85
CA LEU A 396 -0.90 -0.97 25.30
C LEU A 396 -2.17 -1.65 25.82
N ARG A 397 -3.34 -1.12 25.46
CA ARG A 397 -4.64 -1.69 25.88
C ARG A 397 -4.85 -3.12 25.41
N LEU A 398 -4.34 -3.46 24.22
CA LEU A 398 -4.42 -4.83 23.64
C LEU A 398 -3.29 -5.75 24.11
N GLY A 399 -2.33 -5.27 24.92
CA GLY A 399 -1.15 -6.04 25.33
C GLY A 399 -0.18 -6.34 24.17
N ALA A 400 -0.27 -5.62 23.05
CA ALA A 400 0.64 -5.72 21.92
C ALA A 400 1.94 -4.92 22.14
N ALA A 401 1.93 -4.01 23.11
CA ALA A 401 3.08 -3.33 23.66
C ALA A 401 2.97 -3.28 25.18
N SER A 402 4.09 -3.02 25.87
CA SER A 402 4.14 -2.71 27.30
C SER A 402 5.03 -1.51 27.56
N ALA A 403 4.81 -0.82 28.66
CA ALA A 403 5.60 0.33 29.09
C ALA A 403 5.93 0.19 30.58
N ASP A 404 7.10 0.71 30.99
CA ASP A 404 7.54 0.73 32.37
C ASP A 404 6.88 1.85 33.19
N ASP A 405 6.43 2.95 32.55
CA ASP A 405 5.68 4.05 33.14
C ASP A 405 4.41 4.31 32.34
N GLY A 406 3.24 4.06 32.94
CA GLY A 406 1.95 4.20 32.26
C GLY A 406 1.55 5.66 31.99
N GLU A 407 1.88 6.60 32.87
CA GLU A 407 1.56 8.02 32.70
C GLU A 407 2.41 8.63 31.58
N LYS A 408 3.71 8.36 31.58
CA LYS A 408 4.62 8.78 30.52
C LYS A 408 4.30 8.11 29.18
N ALA A 409 3.84 6.85 29.17
CA ALA A 409 3.39 6.19 27.96
C ALA A 409 2.15 6.86 27.34
N MET A 410 1.22 7.37 28.15
CA MET A 410 0.07 8.13 27.66
C MET A 410 0.46 9.53 27.16
N GLU A 411 1.46 10.16 27.76
CA GLU A 411 2.05 11.39 27.24
C GLU A 411 2.71 11.14 25.87
N LEU A 412 3.50 10.07 25.75
CA LEU A 412 4.11 9.63 24.49
C LEU A 412 3.04 9.30 23.42
N ALA A 413 1.93 8.66 23.81
CA ALA A 413 0.83 8.35 22.90
C ALA A 413 0.23 9.62 22.26
N ARG A 414 0.07 10.68 23.05
CA ARG A 414 -0.41 11.99 22.54
C ARG A 414 0.60 12.65 21.60
N LEU A 415 1.89 12.56 21.91
CA LEU A 415 2.94 13.09 21.04
C LEU A 415 2.96 12.34 19.70
N LEU A 416 2.86 11.01 19.70
CA LEU A 416 2.93 10.20 18.49
C LEU A 416 1.65 10.24 17.64
N HIS A 417 0.54 10.76 18.19
CA HIS A 417 -0.70 10.83 17.44
C HIS A 417 -0.53 11.59 16.13
N TRP A 418 -1.02 10.99 15.02
CA TRP A 418 -1.09 11.60 13.71
C TRP A 418 -2.52 11.51 13.20
N GLY A 419 -3.10 12.64 12.80
CA GLY A 419 -4.52 12.73 12.45
C GLY A 419 -4.93 11.98 11.18
N GLN A 420 -3.97 11.60 10.32
CA GLN A 420 -4.22 10.86 9.09
C GLN A 420 -3.47 9.52 9.12
N LYS A 421 -4.20 8.41 9.03
CA LYS A 421 -3.57 7.10 8.82
C LYS A 421 -2.94 7.02 7.42
N PRO A 422 -1.88 6.21 7.23
CA PRO A 422 -1.30 6.06 5.90
C PRO A 422 -2.34 5.52 4.91
N TRP A 423 -2.54 6.24 3.83
CA TRP A 423 -3.41 5.83 2.73
C TRP A 423 -2.57 5.21 1.64
N LEU A 424 -2.58 3.89 1.55
CA LEU A 424 -1.84 3.15 0.52
C LEU A 424 -2.79 2.76 -0.61
N ASN A 425 -2.49 3.26 -1.79
CA ASN A 425 -3.26 3.03 -3.02
C ASN A 425 -2.47 2.24 -4.08
N ALA A 426 -1.36 1.66 -3.70
CA ALA A 426 -0.55 0.89 -4.64
C ALA A 426 -1.10 -0.54 -4.76
N ASP A 427 -1.70 -0.81 -5.90
CA ASP A 427 -2.04 -2.17 -6.36
C ASP A 427 -0.87 -2.70 -7.20
N TYR A 428 0.10 -3.35 -6.55
CA TYR A 428 1.27 -3.95 -7.19
C TYR A 428 1.52 -5.39 -6.74
#